data_48da0a09375e4bd4c0a235246cd6d5ad
#
_entry.id   48da0a09375e4bd4c0a235246cd6d5ad
#
_cell.length_a   1.000
_cell.length_b   1.000
_cell.length_c   1.000
_cell.angle_alpha   90.00
_cell.angle_beta   90.00
_cell.angle_gamma   90.00
#
_symmetry.space_group_name_H-M   'P 1'
#
loop_
_entity.id
_entity.type
_entity.pdbx_description
1 polymer ?
#
loop_
_entity_poly.entity_id
_entity_poly.type
_entity_poly.pdbx_seq_one_letter_code
_entity_poly.pdbx_strand_id
1 'polypeptide(L)'
;GFDNITMVLSGMSNMAQMADNIKTFDHLDPLSDAERDILIEAAERMKNSIPCTACRYCCDGCPQGLDIPDLLHKYNQLRVGSGSSVKMQLDALPQDKWPAACIACGACAAVCPQKIAIPDELAAFAAELDKLPSWAEVCKARAEAERQEKASRGR
;
A
#
# COMPACT_ATOMS: atom_id res chain seq x y z
N GLY A 1 -8.46 -10.93 23.30
CA GLY A 1 -7.78 -12.11 22.85
C GLY A 1 -8.73 -13.16 22.30
N PHE A 2 -8.17 -14.18 21.70
CA PHE A 2 -8.90 -15.36 21.25
C PHE A 2 -8.56 -16.51 22.21
N ASP A 3 -9.56 -17.20 22.74
CA ASP A 3 -9.36 -18.23 23.78
C ASP A 3 -8.55 -19.44 23.29
N ASN A 4 -8.44 -19.61 21.97
CA ASN A 4 -7.69 -20.70 21.34
C ASN A 4 -6.23 -20.34 21.02
N ILE A 5 -5.75 -19.14 21.34
CA ILE A 5 -4.35 -18.74 21.20
C ILE A 5 -3.63 -18.99 22.53
N THR A 6 -2.77 -20.01 22.55
CA THR A 6 -2.00 -20.40 23.74
C THR A 6 -0.61 -19.73 23.80
N MET A 7 -0.09 -19.25 22.69
CA MET A 7 1.23 -18.63 22.61
C MET A 7 1.30 -17.62 21.47
N VAL A 8 1.94 -16.49 21.73
CA VAL A 8 2.28 -15.47 20.72
C VAL A 8 3.80 -15.43 20.59
N LEU A 9 4.30 -15.58 19.35
CA LEU A 9 5.72 -15.44 19.05
C LEU A 9 6.01 -14.01 18.62
N SER A 10 7.02 -13.40 19.22
CA SER A 10 7.51 -12.06 18.87
C SER A 10 8.97 -12.12 18.46
N GLY A 11 9.30 -11.54 17.30
CA GLY A 11 10.69 -11.34 16.86
C GLY A 11 11.30 -10.14 17.58
N MET A 12 12.26 -10.37 18.46
CA MET A 12 12.96 -9.31 19.21
C MET A 12 14.45 -9.32 18.84
N SER A 13 15.00 -8.15 18.53
CA SER A 13 16.39 -7.98 18.11
C SER A 13 17.26 -7.30 19.14
N ASN A 14 16.66 -6.72 20.20
CA ASN A 14 17.38 -6.01 21.26
C ASN A 14 16.64 -6.08 22.61
N MET A 15 17.34 -5.74 23.68
CA MET A 15 16.82 -5.82 25.06
C MET A 15 15.65 -4.85 25.33
N ALA A 16 15.60 -3.70 24.64
CA ALA A 16 14.50 -2.76 24.84
C ALA A 16 13.17 -3.34 24.33
N GLN A 17 13.18 -4.01 23.16
CA GLN A 17 12.01 -4.72 22.63
C GLN A 17 11.58 -5.87 23.56
N MET A 18 12.52 -6.59 24.13
CA MET A 18 12.22 -7.67 25.09
C MET A 18 11.55 -7.11 26.34
N ALA A 19 12.09 -6.03 26.92
CA ALA A 19 11.54 -5.39 28.10
C ALA A 19 10.13 -4.84 27.86
N ASP A 20 9.88 -4.25 26.69
CA ASP A 20 8.57 -3.75 26.29
C ASP A 20 7.53 -4.89 26.13
N ASN A 21 7.91 -5.99 25.48
CA ASN A 21 7.05 -7.16 25.36
C ASN A 21 6.74 -7.79 26.74
N ILE A 22 7.73 -7.93 27.62
CA ILE A 22 7.50 -8.44 28.99
C ILE A 22 6.50 -7.55 29.71
N LYS A 23 6.70 -6.22 29.68
CA LYS A 23 5.77 -5.27 30.31
C LYS A 23 4.34 -5.39 29.75
N THR A 24 4.20 -5.56 28.45
CA THR A 24 2.90 -5.70 27.79
C THR A 24 2.16 -6.96 28.23
N PHE A 25 2.88 -8.09 28.38
CA PHE A 25 2.29 -9.36 28.78
C PHE A 25 2.15 -9.56 30.30
N ASP A 26 2.90 -8.80 31.11
CA ASP A 26 2.79 -8.83 32.58
C ASP A 26 1.47 -8.23 33.07
N HIS A 27 0.96 -7.21 32.33
CA HIS A 27 -0.31 -6.54 32.59
C HIS A 27 -1.15 -6.48 31.31
N LEU A 28 -1.58 -7.63 30.85
CA LEU A 28 -2.39 -7.71 29.61
C LEU A 28 -3.81 -7.23 29.89
N ASP A 29 -4.16 -6.06 29.36
CA ASP A 29 -5.54 -5.57 29.30
C ASP A 29 -6.23 -6.14 28.05
N PRO A 30 -7.26 -6.97 28.18
CA PRO A 30 -8.00 -7.48 27.03
C PRO A 30 -8.69 -6.34 26.29
N LEU A 31 -8.64 -6.39 24.96
CA LEU A 31 -9.40 -5.44 24.14
C LEU A 31 -10.90 -5.53 24.47
N SER A 32 -11.54 -4.38 24.57
CA SER A 32 -12.99 -4.28 24.61
C SER A 32 -13.60 -4.77 23.29
N ASP A 33 -14.89 -5.12 23.29
CA ASP A 33 -15.58 -5.54 22.07
C ASP A 33 -15.53 -4.44 20.99
N ALA A 34 -15.68 -3.17 21.37
CA ALA A 34 -15.60 -2.05 20.45
C ALA A 34 -14.21 -1.90 19.79
N GLU A 35 -13.13 -2.08 20.54
CA GLU A 35 -11.76 -2.06 20.00
C GLU A 35 -11.50 -3.26 19.09
N ARG A 36 -12.04 -4.42 19.44
CA ARG A 36 -11.96 -5.62 18.60
C ARG A 36 -12.68 -5.41 17.27
N ASP A 37 -13.88 -4.82 17.29
CA ASP A 37 -14.67 -4.55 16.10
C ASP A 37 -13.93 -3.59 15.16
N ILE A 38 -13.27 -2.56 15.68
CA ILE A 38 -12.43 -1.64 14.90
C ILE A 38 -11.29 -2.41 14.19
N LEU A 39 -10.62 -3.33 14.89
CA LEU A 39 -9.54 -4.13 14.31
C LEU A 39 -10.06 -5.11 13.25
N ILE A 40 -11.22 -5.73 13.48
CA ILE A 40 -11.86 -6.61 12.50
C ILE A 40 -12.24 -5.81 11.25
N GLU A 41 -12.85 -4.64 11.39
CA GLU A 41 -13.19 -3.78 10.26
C GLU A 41 -11.93 -3.37 9.47
N ALA A 42 -10.83 -3.02 10.15
CA ALA A 42 -9.57 -2.72 9.50
C ALA A 42 -9.02 -3.93 8.72
N ALA A 43 -9.08 -5.13 9.31
CA ALA A 43 -8.65 -6.37 8.65
C ALA A 43 -9.51 -6.69 7.42
N GLU A 44 -10.83 -6.49 7.49
CA GLU A 44 -11.74 -6.68 6.35
C GLU A 44 -11.40 -5.74 5.18
N ARG A 45 -11.09 -4.47 5.47
CA ARG A 45 -10.63 -3.51 4.44
C ARG A 45 -9.33 -3.95 3.77
N MET A 46 -8.44 -4.64 4.50
CA MET A 46 -7.17 -5.14 3.98
C MET A 46 -7.30 -6.40 3.11
N LYS A 47 -8.41 -7.15 3.20
CA LYS A 47 -8.64 -8.39 2.40
C LYS A 47 -8.53 -8.17 0.91
N ASN A 48 -8.89 -6.99 0.42
CA ASN A 48 -8.82 -6.64 -1.00
C ASN A 48 -7.44 -6.14 -1.44
N SER A 49 -6.46 -6.08 -0.52
CA SER A 49 -5.11 -5.70 -0.86
C SER A 49 -4.38 -6.84 -1.57
N ILE A 50 -3.51 -6.49 -2.51
CA ILE A 50 -2.63 -7.44 -3.17
C ILE A 50 -1.66 -7.99 -2.12
N PRO A 51 -1.61 -9.32 -1.87
CA PRO A 51 -0.83 -9.91 -0.77
C PRO A 51 0.66 -10.05 -1.12
N CYS A 52 1.28 -8.99 -1.65
CA CYS A 52 2.69 -8.99 -2.00
C CYS A 52 3.57 -8.93 -0.74
N THR A 53 4.45 -9.91 -0.57
CA THR A 53 5.39 -10.00 0.57
C THR A 53 6.74 -9.33 0.29
N ALA A 54 6.88 -8.65 -0.85
CA ALA A 54 8.12 -8.00 -1.28
C ALA A 54 9.36 -8.93 -1.32
N CYS A 55 9.17 -10.21 -1.62
CA CYS A 55 10.26 -11.20 -1.72
C CYS A 55 11.18 -10.98 -2.93
N ARG A 56 10.76 -10.17 -3.93
CA ARG A 56 11.50 -9.69 -5.11
C ARG A 56 11.86 -10.76 -6.15
N TYR A 57 11.46 -12.03 -6.02
CA TYR A 57 11.74 -13.07 -7.03
C TYR A 57 11.23 -12.73 -8.44
N CYS A 58 10.19 -11.89 -8.51
CA CYS A 58 9.61 -11.41 -9.76
C CYS A 58 10.46 -10.34 -10.48
N CYS A 59 11.40 -9.69 -9.78
CA CYS A 59 12.21 -8.61 -10.35
C CYS A 59 13.30 -9.11 -11.28
N ASP A 60 13.99 -10.21 -10.89
CA ASP A 60 15.16 -10.72 -11.62
C ASP A 60 14.82 -11.20 -13.04
N GLY A 61 13.60 -11.71 -13.24
CA GLY A 61 13.13 -12.19 -14.54
C GLY A 61 12.32 -11.16 -15.33
N CYS A 62 12.20 -9.91 -14.86
CA CYS A 62 11.42 -8.89 -15.56
C CYS A 62 12.22 -8.25 -16.70
N PRO A 63 11.83 -8.44 -18.00
CA PRO A 63 12.58 -7.87 -19.13
C PRO A 63 12.52 -6.34 -19.17
N GLN A 64 11.53 -5.71 -18.52
CA GLN A 64 11.40 -4.25 -18.39
C GLN A 64 12.12 -3.70 -17.15
N GLY A 65 12.68 -4.58 -16.30
CA GLY A 65 13.35 -4.20 -15.07
C GLY A 65 12.46 -3.38 -14.13
N LEU A 66 11.19 -3.75 -14.02
CA LEU A 66 10.23 -3.09 -13.14
C LEU A 66 10.47 -3.48 -11.68
N ASP A 67 10.38 -2.52 -10.77
CA ASP A 67 10.28 -2.81 -9.34
C ASP A 67 8.84 -3.21 -9.00
N ILE A 68 8.52 -4.47 -9.32
CA ILE A 68 7.16 -5.02 -9.20
C ILE A 68 6.62 -4.90 -7.78
N PRO A 69 7.35 -5.26 -6.71
CA PRO A 69 6.85 -5.10 -5.34
C PRO A 69 6.49 -3.65 -4.98
N ASP A 70 7.30 -2.70 -5.41
CA ASP A 70 7.04 -1.27 -5.17
C ASP A 70 5.78 -0.80 -5.93
N LEU A 71 5.62 -1.22 -7.19
CA LEU A 71 4.43 -0.92 -7.97
C LEU A 71 3.16 -1.52 -7.34
N LEU A 72 3.20 -2.78 -6.91
CA LEU A 72 2.06 -3.42 -6.23
C LEU A 72 1.73 -2.74 -4.89
N HIS A 73 2.75 -2.30 -4.14
CA HIS A 73 2.56 -1.52 -2.91
C HIS A 73 1.89 -0.17 -3.20
N LYS A 74 2.35 0.56 -4.22
CA LYS A 74 1.71 1.80 -4.68
C LYS A 74 0.27 1.59 -5.13
N TYR A 75 -0.01 0.46 -5.79
CA TYR A 75 -1.39 0.14 -6.15
C TYR A 75 -2.28 -0.11 -4.93
N ASN A 76 -1.78 -0.81 -3.92
CA ASN A 76 -2.50 -0.95 -2.65
C ASN A 76 -2.75 0.42 -1.98
N GLN A 77 -1.77 1.32 -2.00
CA GLN A 77 -1.95 2.70 -1.49
C GLN A 77 -3.03 3.45 -2.27
N LEU A 78 -3.07 3.30 -3.59
CA LEU A 78 -4.10 3.91 -4.42
C LEU A 78 -5.50 3.42 -4.02
N ARG A 79 -5.67 2.12 -3.82
CA ARG A 79 -6.95 1.49 -3.42
C ARG A 79 -7.48 1.99 -2.08
N VAL A 80 -6.63 2.46 -1.17
CA VAL A 80 -7.04 3.04 0.12
C VAL A 80 -7.16 4.57 0.11
N GLY A 81 -7.15 5.19 -1.07
CA GLY A 81 -7.45 6.61 -1.24
C GLY A 81 -6.25 7.55 -1.33
N SER A 82 -5.03 7.03 -1.50
CA SER A 82 -3.79 7.83 -1.58
C SER A 82 -3.43 8.29 -3.01
N GLY A 83 -4.41 8.51 -3.89
CA GLY A 83 -4.21 8.71 -5.33
C GLY A 83 -3.22 9.81 -5.70
N SER A 84 -3.32 11.01 -5.10
CA SER A 84 -2.40 12.11 -5.39
C SER A 84 -0.97 11.84 -4.93
N SER A 85 -0.80 11.16 -3.80
CA SER A 85 0.52 10.77 -3.29
C SER A 85 1.17 9.71 -4.18
N VAL A 86 0.41 8.72 -4.63
CA VAL A 86 0.89 7.67 -5.54
C VAL A 86 1.30 8.27 -6.89
N LYS A 87 0.48 9.19 -7.44
CA LYS A 87 0.81 9.86 -8.70
C LYS A 87 2.10 10.66 -8.60
N MET A 88 2.29 11.42 -7.52
CA MET A 88 3.53 12.17 -7.27
C MET A 88 4.75 11.24 -7.17
N GLN A 89 4.62 10.10 -6.50
CA GLN A 89 5.71 9.13 -6.39
C GLN A 89 6.07 8.51 -7.75
N LEU A 90 5.07 8.25 -8.61
CA LEU A 90 5.30 7.73 -9.96
C LEU A 90 5.89 8.80 -10.88
N ASP A 91 5.45 10.06 -10.78
CA ASP A 91 5.99 11.18 -11.57
C ASP A 91 7.49 11.40 -11.30
N ALA A 92 8.02 10.94 -10.17
CA ALA A 92 9.45 10.93 -9.86
C ALA A 92 10.23 9.79 -10.55
N LEU A 93 9.54 8.82 -11.14
CA LEU A 93 10.15 7.69 -11.86
C LEU A 93 10.11 7.92 -13.37
N PRO A 94 11.10 7.39 -14.13
CA PRO A 94 11.02 7.33 -15.57
C PRO A 94 9.76 6.56 -16.03
N GLN A 95 9.15 6.99 -17.13
CA GLN A 95 7.90 6.36 -17.62
C GLN A 95 8.06 4.89 -18.00
N ASP A 96 9.26 4.48 -18.41
CA ASP A 96 9.58 3.06 -18.67
C ASP A 96 9.63 2.19 -17.39
N LYS A 97 9.47 2.80 -16.21
CA LYS A 97 9.34 2.13 -14.91
C LYS A 97 7.93 2.18 -14.33
N TRP A 98 6.99 2.73 -15.06
CA TRP A 98 5.58 2.77 -14.67
C TRP A 98 4.88 1.42 -14.92
N PRO A 99 3.73 1.15 -14.28
CA PRO A 99 2.99 -0.10 -14.48
C PRO A 99 2.60 -0.33 -15.94
N ALA A 100 2.35 0.73 -16.71
CA ALA A 100 2.04 0.66 -18.14
C ALA A 100 3.19 0.14 -19.02
N ALA A 101 4.43 0.13 -18.53
CA ALA A 101 5.57 -0.46 -19.24
C ALA A 101 5.58 -1.99 -19.18
N CYS A 102 4.66 -2.61 -18.46
CA CYS A 102 4.54 -4.07 -18.40
C CYS A 102 4.10 -4.63 -19.75
N ILE A 103 4.90 -5.56 -20.29
CA ILE A 103 4.59 -6.25 -21.56
C ILE A 103 3.79 -7.55 -21.38
N ALA A 104 3.27 -7.79 -20.19
CA ALA A 104 2.44 -8.94 -19.83
C ALA A 104 3.06 -10.32 -20.18
N CYS A 105 4.39 -10.47 -20.12
CA CYS A 105 5.10 -11.72 -20.47
C CYS A 105 4.84 -12.89 -19.49
N GLY A 106 4.32 -12.63 -18.29
CA GLY A 106 3.95 -13.63 -17.29
C GLY A 106 5.12 -14.22 -16.47
N ALA A 107 6.38 -13.91 -16.77
CA ALA A 107 7.55 -14.46 -16.06
C ALA A 107 7.50 -14.21 -14.55
N CYS A 108 7.05 -13.02 -14.14
CA CYS A 108 6.90 -12.63 -12.74
C CYS A 108 5.82 -13.43 -11.99
N ALA A 109 4.69 -13.72 -12.64
CA ALA A 109 3.60 -14.49 -12.05
C ALA A 109 4.00 -15.97 -11.85
N ALA A 110 4.80 -16.53 -12.78
CA ALA A 110 5.27 -17.91 -12.70
C ALA A 110 6.14 -18.19 -11.46
N VAL A 111 6.89 -17.19 -10.99
CA VAL A 111 7.80 -17.32 -9.83
C VAL A 111 7.20 -16.74 -8.52
N CYS A 112 5.99 -16.21 -8.56
CA CYS A 112 5.38 -15.57 -7.39
C CYS A 112 4.90 -16.62 -6.37
N PRO A 113 5.47 -16.65 -5.13
CA PRO A 113 5.03 -17.61 -4.12
C PRO A 113 3.60 -17.33 -3.63
N GLN A 114 3.12 -16.08 -3.78
CA GLN A 114 1.76 -15.69 -3.44
C GLN A 114 0.77 -15.91 -4.59
N LYS A 115 1.23 -16.41 -5.74
CA LYS A 115 0.41 -16.67 -6.94
C LYS A 115 -0.38 -15.45 -7.42
N ILE A 116 0.20 -14.26 -7.25
CA ILE A 116 -0.41 -13.00 -7.71
C ILE A 116 -0.40 -12.97 -9.24
N ALA A 117 -1.52 -12.63 -9.86
CA ALA A 117 -1.64 -12.37 -11.30
C ALA A 117 -1.00 -11.00 -11.63
N ILE A 118 0.32 -10.88 -11.44
CA ILE A 118 1.06 -9.61 -11.49
C ILE A 118 0.79 -8.80 -12.77
N PRO A 119 0.81 -9.38 -13.98
CA PRO A 119 0.50 -8.60 -15.19
C PRO A 119 -0.87 -7.96 -15.16
N ASP A 120 -1.89 -8.68 -14.66
CA ASP A 120 -3.26 -8.18 -14.59
C ASP A 120 -3.39 -7.05 -13.55
N GLU A 121 -2.71 -7.19 -12.40
CA GLU A 121 -2.67 -6.15 -11.37
C GLU A 121 -1.94 -4.88 -11.87
N LEU A 122 -0.86 -5.03 -12.63
CA LEU A 122 -0.16 -3.89 -13.22
C LEU A 122 -0.99 -3.20 -14.30
N ALA A 123 -1.71 -3.96 -15.12
CA ALA A 123 -2.64 -3.41 -16.12
C ALA A 123 -3.80 -2.66 -15.45
N ALA A 124 -4.39 -3.23 -14.41
CA ALA A 124 -5.43 -2.58 -13.62
C ALA A 124 -4.92 -1.30 -12.94
N PHE A 125 -3.71 -1.34 -12.40
CA PHE A 125 -3.07 -0.16 -11.81
C PHE A 125 -2.87 0.96 -12.84
N ALA A 126 -2.36 0.64 -14.03
CA ALA A 126 -2.21 1.60 -15.12
C ALA A 126 -3.55 2.25 -15.48
N ALA A 127 -4.61 1.45 -15.64
CA ALA A 127 -5.95 1.93 -15.97
C ALA A 127 -6.55 2.84 -14.87
N GLU A 128 -6.26 2.59 -13.59
CA GLU A 128 -6.68 3.48 -12.50
C GLU A 128 -5.89 4.80 -12.48
N LEU A 129 -4.59 4.76 -12.80
CA LEU A 129 -3.76 5.96 -12.88
C LEU A 129 -4.22 6.92 -13.98
N ASP A 130 -4.72 6.39 -15.10
CA ASP A 130 -5.24 7.20 -16.22
C ASP A 130 -6.49 8.00 -15.83
N LYS A 131 -7.21 7.58 -14.79
CA LYS A 131 -8.38 8.30 -14.26
C LYS A 131 -8.02 9.42 -13.29
N LEU A 132 -6.78 9.48 -12.83
CA LEU A 132 -6.33 10.45 -11.85
C LEU A 132 -5.83 11.72 -12.52
N PRO A 133 -6.13 12.92 -11.97
CA PRO A 133 -5.54 14.15 -12.45
C PRO A 133 -4.02 14.13 -12.28
N SER A 134 -3.31 14.77 -13.20
CA SER A 134 -1.89 15.02 -13.08
C SER A 134 -1.59 15.87 -11.82
N TRP A 135 -0.36 15.78 -11.31
CA TRP A 135 0.05 16.62 -10.18
C TRP A 135 -0.08 18.12 -10.50
N ALA A 136 0.19 18.52 -11.73
CA ALA A 136 0.03 19.90 -12.18
C ALA A 136 -1.45 20.36 -12.10
N GLU A 137 -2.40 19.50 -12.48
CA GLU A 137 -3.83 19.79 -12.36
C GLU A 137 -4.27 19.86 -10.90
N VAL A 138 -3.76 18.98 -10.03
CA VAL A 138 -4.01 19.03 -8.59
C VAL A 138 -3.50 20.33 -7.97
N CYS A 139 -2.27 20.74 -8.30
CA CYS A 139 -1.69 22.01 -7.83
C CYS A 139 -2.52 23.21 -8.31
N LYS A 140 -2.94 23.21 -9.57
CA LYS A 140 -3.79 24.26 -10.14
C LYS A 140 -5.14 24.36 -9.40
N ALA A 141 -5.80 23.24 -9.21
CA ALA A 141 -7.08 23.18 -8.49
C ALA A 141 -6.96 23.67 -7.04
N ARG A 142 -5.88 23.31 -6.33
CA ARG A 142 -5.62 23.82 -4.97
C ARG A 142 -5.42 25.33 -4.95
N ALA A 143 -4.61 25.87 -5.87
CA ALA A 143 -4.36 27.30 -5.95
C ALA A 143 -5.64 28.08 -6.29
N GLU A 144 -6.53 27.53 -7.11
CA GLU A 144 -7.84 28.12 -7.41
C GLU A 144 -8.76 28.10 -6.18
N ALA A 145 -8.81 26.98 -5.46
CA ALA A 145 -9.61 26.87 -4.21
C ALA A 145 -9.15 27.87 -3.15
N GLU A 146 -7.83 28.02 -2.93
CA GLU A 146 -7.28 29.00 -2.00
C GLU A 146 -7.62 30.45 -2.38
N ARG A 147 -7.62 30.78 -3.67
CA ARG A 147 -8.04 32.12 -4.14
C ARG A 147 -9.51 32.38 -3.85
N GLN A 148 -10.37 31.41 -4.10
CA GLN A 148 -11.81 31.50 -3.83
C GLN A 148 -12.08 31.65 -2.33
N GLU A 149 -11.38 30.90 -1.48
CA GLU A 149 -11.52 30.99 -0.03
C GLU A 149 -11.09 32.38 0.49
N LYS A 150 -9.96 32.91 0.01
CA LYS A 150 -9.52 34.27 0.35
C LYS A 150 -10.50 35.32 -0.10
N ALA A 151 -11.09 35.19 -1.29
CA ALA A 151 -12.10 36.12 -1.79
C ALA A 151 -13.41 36.07 -0.98
N SER A 152 -13.78 34.91 -0.44
CA SER A 152 -14.97 34.77 0.42
C SER A 152 -14.78 35.32 1.84
N ARG A 153 -13.57 35.23 2.39
CA ARG A 153 -13.21 35.77 3.72
C ARG A 153 -12.98 37.27 3.73
N GLY A 154 -12.79 37.90 2.57
CA GLY A 154 -12.58 39.35 2.45
C GLY A 154 -13.85 40.16 2.23
N ARG A 155 -15.03 39.53 2.35
CA ARG A 155 -16.36 40.17 2.37
C ARG A 155 -16.97 40.10 3.76
#